data_cc191399c893551bfbd34db17f768198
#
_entry.id   cc191399c893551bfbd34db17f768198
#
_cell.length_a   1.000
_cell.length_b   1.000
_cell.length_c   1.000
_cell.angle_alpha   90.00
_cell.angle_beta   90.00
_cell.angle_gamma   90.00
#
_symmetry.space_group_name_H-M   'P 1'
#
loop_
_entity.id
_entity.type
_entity.pdbx_description
1 polymer ?
#
loop_
_entity_poly.entity_id
_entity_poly.type
_entity_poly.pdbx_seq_one_letter_code
_entity_poly.pdbx_strand_id
1 'polypeptide(L)'
;MWLFYVQHQFEGVYWRRTKEWRTEEVALKGSSYFHLPAVLRWITGNIGFHHVHHLSARIPNYLLQRCHEENSLFDSVKRLTLRSSLRCIPLRVYDEQNRELISFREMKRRLAAGVITA
;
A
#
# COMPACT_ATOMS: atom_id res chain seq x y z
N MET A 1 12.67 -6.57 -2.69
CA MET A 1 11.72 -7.15 -1.70
C MET A 1 11.10 -6.06 -0.82
N TRP A 2 11.89 -5.20 -0.13
CA TRP A 2 11.35 -4.15 0.75
C TRP A 2 10.32 -3.22 0.09
N LEU A 3 10.62 -2.72 -1.10
CA LEU A 3 9.74 -1.82 -1.85
C LEU A 3 8.34 -2.42 -2.09
N PHE A 4 8.27 -3.67 -2.54
CA PHE A 4 6.99 -4.36 -2.76
C PHE A 4 6.24 -4.58 -1.45
N TYR A 5 6.96 -4.92 -0.39
CA TYR A 5 6.36 -5.13 0.93
C TYR A 5 5.63 -3.88 1.42
N VAL A 6 6.32 -2.73 1.47
CA VAL A 6 5.73 -1.49 2.01
C VAL A 6 4.63 -0.90 1.13
N GLN A 7 4.63 -1.23 -0.16
CA GLN A 7 3.59 -0.75 -1.08
C GLN A 7 2.26 -1.49 -0.95
N HIS A 8 2.25 -2.68 -0.33
CA HIS A 8 1.06 -3.50 -0.14
C HIS A 8 0.72 -3.76 1.34
N GLN A 9 1.64 -3.49 2.26
CA GLN A 9 1.45 -3.69 3.68
C GLN A 9 1.67 -2.37 4.43
N PHE A 10 0.64 -1.55 4.48
CA PHE A 10 0.64 -0.27 5.15
C PHE A 10 -0.68 -0.06 5.91
N GLU A 11 -0.67 0.87 6.83
CA GLU A 11 -1.84 1.22 7.63
C GLU A 11 -2.98 1.75 6.76
N GLY A 12 -4.15 1.12 6.85
CA GLY A 12 -5.33 1.47 6.04
C GLY A 12 -5.34 0.87 4.63
N VAL A 13 -4.50 -0.16 4.37
CA VAL A 13 -4.54 -0.89 3.08
C VAL A 13 -5.92 -1.53 2.84
N TYR A 14 -6.39 -1.43 1.60
CA TYR A 14 -7.64 -2.05 1.18
C TYR A 14 -7.44 -3.53 0.89
N TRP A 15 -8.14 -4.38 1.66
CA TRP A 15 -8.23 -5.81 1.41
C TRP A 15 -9.70 -6.23 1.32
N ARG A 16 -10.04 -7.02 0.31
CA ARG A 16 -11.38 -7.58 0.12
C ARG A 16 -11.30 -9.04 -0.35
N ARG A 17 -12.34 -9.80 -0.03
CA ARG A 17 -12.51 -11.14 -0.59
C ARG A 17 -12.86 -11.06 -2.08
N THR A 18 -12.51 -12.09 -2.86
CA THR A 18 -12.61 -12.14 -4.32
C THR A 18 -13.95 -11.65 -4.92
N LYS A 19 -15.06 -11.87 -4.21
CA LYS A 19 -16.39 -11.44 -4.67
C LYS A 19 -16.64 -9.92 -4.66
N GLU A 20 -15.85 -9.18 -3.89
CA GLU A 20 -15.98 -7.72 -3.74
C GLU A 20 -14.81 -6.97 -4.40
N TRP A 21 -14.03 -7.66 -5.21
CA TRP A 21 -12.82 -7.13 -5.83
C TRP A 21 -13.16 -6.14 -6.97
N ARG A 22 -12.70 -4.90 -6.81
CA ARG A 22 -12.74 -3.88 -7.87
C ARG A 22 -11.33 -3.45 -8.20
N THR A 23 -10.91 -3.63 -9.46
CA THR A 23 -9.54 -3.35 -9.90
C THR A 23 -9.11 -1.92 -9.62
N GLU A 24 -9.99 -0.94 -9.83
CA GLU A 24 -9.71 0.48 -9.58
C GLU A 24 -9.50 0.78 -8.09
N GLU A 25 -10.36 0.23 -7.21
CA GLU A 25 -10.22 0.42 -5.76
C GLU A 25 -8.96 -0.26 -5.23
N VAL A 26 -8.60 -1.42 -5.77
CA VAL A 26 -7.38 -2.13 -5.40
C VAL A 26 -6.14 -1.36 -5.87
N ALA A 27 -6.17 -0.79 -7.06
CA ALA A 27 -5.07 0.03 -7.54
C ALA A 27 -4.85 1.28 -6.68
N LEU A 28 -5.94 1.96 -6.28
CA LEU A 28 -5.86 3.23 -5.55
C LEU A 28 -5.72 3.07 -4.04
N LYS A 29 -6.36 2.05 -3.45
CA LYS A 29 -6.41 1.85 -1.99
C LYS A 29 -5.62 0.63 -1.50
N GLY A 30 -5.35 -0.33 -2.39
CA GLY A 30 -4.59 -1.54 -2.10
C GLY A 30 -3.09 -1.39 -2.35
N SER A 31 -2.66 -0.27 -2.93
CA SER A 31 -1.25 0.07 -3.11
C SER A 31 -0.96 1.51 -2.72
N SER A 32 0.22 1.78 -2.19
CA SER A 32 0.65 3.11 -1.78
C SER A 32 1.59 3.75 -2.79
N TYR A 33 1.64 5.08 -2.79
CA TYR A 33 2.70 5.85 -3.43
C TYR A 33 3.92 5.89 -2.51
N PHE A 34 5.00 5.21 -2.88
CA PHE A 34 6.24 5.24 -2.12
C PHE A 34 7.14 6.35 -2.62
N HIS A 35 7.13 7.47 -1.89
CA HIS A 35 7.94 8.65 -2.24
C HIS A 35 9.42 8.40 -1.96
N LEU A 36 10.17 8.25 -3.03
CA LEU A 36 11.62 8.05 -3.02
C LEU A 36 12.35 9.30 -3.49
N PRO A 37 13.56 9.59 -2.98
CA PRO A 37 14.48 10.55 -3.58
C PRO A 37 14.76 10.25 -5.05
N ALA A 38 15.06 11.28 -5.86
CA ALA A 38 15.20 11.16 -7.31
C ALA A 38 16.16 10.05 -7.74
N VAL A 39 17.31 9.92 -7.07
CA VAL A 39 18.31 8.88 -7.35
C VAL A 39 17.73 7.48 -7.14
N LEU A 40 17.01 7.25 -6.04
CA LEU A 40 16.39 5.96 -5.75
C LEU A 40 15.23 5.67 -6.70
N ARG A 41 14.46 6.69 -7.11
CA ARG A 41 13.42 6.53 -8.13
C ARG A 41 14.02 6.03 -9.46
N TRP A 42 15.11 6.65 -9.88
CA TRP A 42 15.80 6.25 -11.12
C TRP A 42 16.32 4.82 -11.04
N ILE A 43 17.04 4.45 -9.97
CA ILE A 43 17.59 3.09 -9.79
C ILE A 43 16.49 2.02 -9.73
N THR A 44 15.34 2.35 -9.14
CA THR A 44 14.22 1.41 -8.98
C THR A 44 13.21 1.45 -10.14
N GLY A 45 13.52 2.15 -11.22
CA GLY A 45 12.62 2.28 -12.38
C GLY A 45 11.27 2.89 -12.03
N ASN A 46 11.24 3.90 -11.15
CA ASN A 46 10.02 4.57 -10.69
C ASN A 46 8.99 3.64 -10.02
N ILE A 47 9.38 2.47 -9.50
CA ILE A 47 8.45 1.51 -8.88
C ILE A 47 7.70 2.10 -7.68
N GLY A 48 8.14 3.23 -7.12
CA GLY A 48 7.41 3.97 -6.10
C GLY A 48 6.00 4.38 -6.53
N PHE A 49 5.75 4.54 -7.83
CA PHE A 49 4.44 4.81 -8.43
C PHE A 49 3.67 3.51 -8.75
N HIS A 50 3.78 2.51 -7.90
CA HIS A 50 3.23 1.17 -8.12
C HIS A 50 1.70 1.14 -8.28
N HIS A 51 0.98 2.03 -7.62
CA HIS A 51 -0.46 2.21 -7.78
C HIS A 51 -0.85 2.54 -9.23
N VAL A 52 -0.03 3.34 -9.95
CA VAL A 52 -0.24 3.63 -11.38
C VAL A 52 -0.03 2.37 -12.22
N HIS A 53 1.01 1.58 -11.89
CA HIS A 53 1.28 0.30 -12.54
C HIS A 53 0.14 -0.71 -12.34
N HIS A 54 -0.47 -0.76 -11.15
CA HIS A 54 -1.65 -1.59 -10.90
C HIS A 54 -2.86 -1.18 -11.72
N LEU A 55 -3.05 0.12 -11.96
CA LEU A 55 -4.14 0.60 -12.79
C LEU A 55 -3.92 0.25 -14.26
N SER A 56 -2.68 0.38 -14.75
CA SER A 56 -2.32 0.03 -16.12
C SER A 56 -0.85 -0.39 -16.23
N ALA A 57 -0.61 -1.68 -16.34
CA ALA A 57 0.71 -2.27 -16.55
C ALA A 57 1.33 -1.91 -17.91
N ARG A 58 0.57 -1.26 -18.81
CA ARG A 58 1.05 -0.83 -20.12
C ARG A 58 1.83 0.49 -20.08
N ILE A 59 1.72 1.24 -18.97
CA ILE A 59 2.44 2.50 -18.81
C ILE A 59 3.92 2.20 -18.53
N PRO A 60 4.85 2.67 -19.39
CA PRO A 60 6.28 2.47 -19.18
C PRO A 60 6.74 3.16 -17.87
N ASN A 61 7.78 2.63 -17.26
CA ASN A 61 8.29 3.12 -15.98
C ASN A 61 8.67 4.61 -15.99
N TYR A 62 9.19 5.13 -17.09
CA TYR A 62 9.57 6.53 -17.24
C TYR A 62 8.36 7.49 -17.36
N LEU A 63 7.15 6.98 -17.64
CA LEU A 63 5.91 7.76 -17.67
C LEU A 63 5.08 7.66 -16.39
N LEU A 64 5.40 6.76 -15.46
CA LEU A 64 4.63 6.55 -14.22
C LEU A 64 4.53 7.82 -13.38
N GLN A 65 5.62 8.56 -13.23
CA GLN A 65 5.63 9.83 -12.48
C GLN A 65 4.71 10.84 -13.14
N ARG A 66 4.84 11.06 -14.42
CA ARG A 66 4.02 12.00 -15.18
C ARG A 66 2.53 11.65 -15.11
N CYS A 67 2.21 10.38 -15.27
CA CYS A 67 0.83 9.90 -15.15
C CYS A 67 0.25 10.20 -13.76
N HIS A 68 1.04 10.01 -12.70
CA HIS A 68 0.62 10.33 -11.34
C HIS A 68 0.39 11.84 -11.13
N GLU A 69 1.29 12.68 -11.63
CA GLU A 69 1.24 14.13 -11.45
C GLU A 69 0.13 14.81 -12.27
N GLU A 70 -0.21 14.26 -13.43
CA GLU A 70 -1.23 14.83 -14.34
C GLU A 70 -2.65 14.37 -14.05
N ASN A 71 -2.86 13.42 -13.11
CA ASN A 71 -4.19 12.87 -12.83
C ASN A 71 -4.58 13.02 -11.36
N SER A 72 -5.60 13.82 -11.09
CA SER A 72 -6.19 14.02 -9.76
C SER A 72 -6.77 12.74 -9.13
N LEU A 73 -6.98 11.70 -9.93
CA LEU A 73 -7.39 10.36 -9.46
C LEU A 73 -6.46 9.82 -8.38
N PHE A 74 -5.17 10.19 -8.42
CA PHE A 74 -4.14 9.71 -7.50
C PHE A 74 -3.92 10.58 -6.26
N ASP A 75 -4.63 11.70 -6.12
CA ASP A 75 -4.50 12.61 -4.97
C ASP A 75 -4.86 11.93 -3.64
N SER A 76 -5.76 10.94 -3.68
CA SER A 76 -6.22 10.18 -2.53
C SER A 76 -5.31 9.01 -2.14
N VAL A 77 -4.31 8.68 -2.97
CA VAL A 77 -3.42 7.54 -2.74
C VAL A 77 -2.52 7.78 -1.53
N LYS A 78 -2.45 6.80 -0.64
CA LYS A 78 -1.62 6.87 0.57
C LYS A 78 -0.14 7.05 0.20
N ARG A 79 0.42 8.18 0.64
CA ARG A 79 1.85 8.47 0.45
C ARG A 79 2.68 7.89 1.59
N LEU A 80 3.68 7.11 1.25
CA LEU A 80 4.70 6.62 2.17
C LEU A 80 6.06 7.21 1.84
N THR A 81 6.85 7.45 2.86
CA THR A 81 8.26 7.87 2.77
C THR A 81 9.15 6.77 3.33
N LEU A 82 10.46 6.85 3.10
CA LEU A 82 11.43 5.93 3.69
C LEU A 82 11.25 5.83 5.22
N ARG A 83 11.07 6.96 5.89
CA ARG A 83 10.87 7.01 7.35
C ARG A 83 9.55 6.38 7.79
N SER A 84 8.45 6.69 7.10
CA SER A 84 7.14 6.13 7.45
C SER A 84 7.03 4.64 7.10
N SER A 85 7.79 4.16 6.11
CA SER A 85 7.80 2.75 5.73
C SER A 85 8.30 1.83 6.84
N LEU A 86 9.13 2.33 7.76
CA LEU A 86 9.56 1.57 8.93
C LEU A 86 8.41 1.16 9.85
N ARG A 87 7.32 1.95 9.87
CA ARG A 87 6.11 1.63 10.63
C ARG A 87 5.31 0.46 10.03
N CYS A 88 5.57 0.14 8.76
CA CYS A 88 4.93 -0.99 8.09
C CYS A 88 5.55 -2.34 8.49
N ILE A 89 6.77 -2.35 9.05
CA ILE A 89 7.49 -3.58 9.41
C ILE A 89 6.69 -4.51 10.34
N PRO A 90 6.07 -4.02 11.42
CA PRO A 90 5.33 -4.87 12.34
C PRO A 90 3.94 -5.28 11.82
N LEU A 91 3.41 -4.66 10.76
CA LEU A 91 2.08 -4.93 10.23
C LEU A 91 2.10 -6.25 9.45
N ARG A 92 1.48 -7.31 9.99
CA ARG A 92 1.53 -8.67 9.42
C ARG A 92 0.22 -9.43 9.47
N VAL A 93 -0.74 -8.96 10.23
CA VAL A 93 -2.03 -9.63 10.43
C VAL A 93 -3.13 -8.69 9.97
N TYR A 94 -4.03 -9.19 9.13
CA TYR A 94 -5.21 -8.43 8.73
C TYR A 94 -6.38 -8.73 9.67
N ASP A 95 -6.84 -7.70 10.35
CA ASP A 95 -8.05 -7.75 11.18
C ASP A 95 -9.26 -7.53 10.28
N GLU A 96 -9.99 -8.61 9.97
CA GLU A 96 -11.16 -8.56 9.09
C GLU A 96 -12.32 -7.75 9.69
N GLN A 97 -12.45 -7.72 11.01
CA GLN A 97 -13.55 -7.02 11.68
C GLN A 97 -13.37 -5.50 11.59
N ASN A 98 -12.14 -5.03 11.86
CA ASN A 98 -11.80 -3.61 11.80
C ASN A 98 -11.25 -3.18 10.44
N ARG A 99 -11.03 -4.13 9.51
CA ARG A 99 -10.49 -3.92 8.15
C ARG A 99 -9.17 -3.17 8.13
N GLU A 100 -8.25 -3.59 8.97
CA GLU A 100 -6.93 -2.96 9.11
C GLU A 100 -5.81 -3.99 9.30
N LEU A 101 -4.59 -3.62 8.89
CA LEU A 101 -3.38 -4.38 9.20
C LEU A 101 -2.87 -4.02 10.59
N ILE A 102 -2.64 -5.04 11.40
CA ILE A 102 -2.14 -4.91 12.77
C ILE A 102 -0.87 -5.74 12.99
N SER A 103 -0.15 -5.43 14.04
CA SER A 103 0.99 -6.24 14.48
C SER A 103 0.53 -7.46 15.26
N PHE A 104 1.37 -8.50 15.33
CA PHE A 104 1.12 -9.65 16.21
C PHE A 104 0.94 -9.26 17.68
N ARG A 105 1.64 -8.22 18.14
CA ARG A 105 1.48 -7.71 19.51
C ARG A 105 0.09 -7.14 19.72
N GLU A 106 -0.40 -6.36 18.78
CA GLU A 106 -1.74 -5.78 18.83
C GLU A 106 -2.82 -6.85 18.73
N MET A 107 -2.64 -7.84 17.84
CA MET A 107 -3.53 -8.99 17.73
C MET A 107 -3.67 -9.72 19.08
N LYS A 108 -2.55 -10.04 19.73
CA LYS A 108 -2.57 -10.71 21.05
C LYS A 108 -3.28 -9.88 22.11
N ARG A 109 -3.09 -8.55 22.09
CA ARG A 109 -3.76 -7.63 22.99
C ARG A 109 -5.28 -7.64 22.79
N ARG A 110 -5.74 -7.58 21.55
CA ARG A 110 -7.17 -7.60 21.18
C ARG A 110 -7.84 -8.93 21.50
N LEU A 111 -7.15 -10.06 21.26
CA LEU A 111 -7.62 -11.38 21.67
C LEU A 111 -7.79 -11.48 23.19
N ALA A 112 -6.82 -11.03 23.98
CA ALA A 112 -6.88 -11.01 25.43
C ALA A 112 -7.98 -10.10 25.98
N ALA A 113 -8.31 -9.02 25.27
CA ALA A 113 -9.38 -8.10 25.60
C ALA A 113 -10.76 -8.55 25.09
N GLY A 114 -10.86 -9.68 24.37
CA GLY A 114 -12.12 -10.17 23.78
C GLY A 114 -12.69 -9.29 22.65
N VAL A 115 -11.87 -8.42 22.09
CA VAL A 115 -12.29 -7.50 21.02
C VAL A 115 -12.34 -8.19 19.66
N ILE A 116 -11.50 -9.21 19.45
CA ILE A 116 -11.48 -10.06 18.25
C ILE A 116 -11.51 -11.53 18.65
N THR A 117 -12.07 -12.38 17.80
CA THR A 117 -12.06 -13.83 17.96
C THR A 117 -11.02 -14.45 17.03
N ALA A 118 -10.44 -15.55 17.45
CA ALA A 118 -9.47 -16.30 16.65
C ALA A 118 -10.13 -16.99 15.45
#